data_0aa745c32760fbbdd32695faeada84a7
#
_entry.id   0aa745c32760fbbdd32695faeada84a7
#
_cell.length_a   1.000
_cell.length_b   1.000
_cell.length_c   1.000
_cell.angle_alpha   90.00
_cell.angle_beta   90.00
_cell.angle_gamma   90.00
#
_symmetry.space_group_name_H-M   'P 1'
#
loop_
_entity.id
_entity.type
_entity.pdbx_description
1 polymer ?
#
loop_
_entity_poly.entity_id
_entity_poly.type
_entity_poly.pdbx_seq_one_letter_code
_entity_poly.pdbx_strand_id
1 'polypeptide(L)'
;MPAEIREDYLASYDGDRFVESMRYARTYPDELPELARRLPEIETPVLIIAGGRDRVVPAANAEFLSARLPHSRLVVIDAGHFVWEEAAGEYASTIADWVAGHRQAAAQTRESTRGLDGPNQGLEARL
;
A
#
# COMPACT_ATOMS: atom_id res chain seq x y z
N MET A 1 11.15 18.17 9.73
CA MET A 1 11.15 17.13 10.78
C MET A 1 11.61 17.73 12.09
N PRO A 2 10.85 17.63 13.19
CA PRO A 2 11.25 18.08 14.53
C PRO A 2 12.55 17.41 15.02
N ALA A 3 13.29 18.10 15.90
CA ALA A 3 14.60 17.60 16.37
C ALA A 3 14.47 16.28 17.15
N GLU A 4 13.46 16.17 18.00
CA GLU A 4 13.18 14.96 18.78
C GLU A 4 12.97 13.73 17.89
N ILE A 5 12.14 13.87 16.85
CA ILE A 5 11.88 12.78 15.90
C ILE A 5 13.17 12.38 15.18
N ARG A 6 13.99 13.36 14.79
CA ARG A 6 15.28 13.06 14.17
C ARG A 6 16.21 12.30 15.11
N GLU A 7 16.24 12.63 16.40
CA GLU A 7 17.04 11.93 17.40
C GLU A 7 16.59 10.49 17.58
N ASP A 8 15.28 10.23 17.60
CA ASP A 8 14.72 8.87 17.66
C ASP A 8 15.14 8.03 16.45
N TYR A 9 15.09 8.60 15.24
CA TYR A 9 15.58 7.91 14.04
C TYR A 9 17.07 7.59 14.14
N LEU A 10 17.89 8.52 14.61
CA LEU A 10 19.32 8.28 14.77
C LEU A 10 19.61 7.22 15.84
N ALA A 11 18.92 7.25 16.98
CA ALA A 11 19.05 6.27 18.04
C ALA A 11 18.62 4.86 17.58
N SER A 12 17.70 4.76 16.63
CA SER A 12 17.26 3.47 16.09
C SER A 12 18.38 2.71 15.36
N TYR A 13 19.42 3.41 14.94
CA TYR A 13 20.59 2.86 14.22
C TYR A 13 21.81 2.63 15.10
N ASP A 14 21.67 2.72 16.44
CA ASP A 14 22.76 2.44 17.38
C ASP A 14 23.31 1.02 17.24
N GLY A 15 24.63 0.88 17.44
CA GLY A 15 25.36 -0.38 17.33
C GLY A 15 25.42 -0.88 15.88
N ASP A 16 25.17 -2.17 15.66
CA ASP A 16 25.29 -2.82 14.35
C ASP A 16 24.03 -2.73 13.49
N ARG A 17 22.98 -2.07 13.95
CA ARG A 17 21.67 -2.04 13.26
C ARG A 17 21.75 -1.42 11.87
N PHE A 18 22.54 -0.36 11.70
CA PHE A 18 22.75 0.23 10.38
C PHE A 18 23.46 -0.74 9.43
N VAL A 19 24.47 -1.45 9.92
CA VAL A 19 25.22 -2.43 9.12
C VAL A 19 24.33 -3.59 8.69
N GLU A 20 23.46 -4.08 9.57
CA GLU A 20 22.49 -5.13 9.26
C GLU A 20 21.46 -4.65 8.21
N SER A 21 20.95 -3.43 8.35
CA SER A 21 20.07 -2.83 7.33
C SER A 21 20.73 -2.74 5.96
N MET A 22 22.02 -2.37 5.93
CA MET A 22 22.77 -2.30 4.67
C MET A 22 23.06 -3.68 4.07
N ARG A 23 23.21 -4.71 4.87
CA ARG A 23 23.31 -6.10 4.37
C ARG A 23 22.05 -6.51 3.65
N TYR A 24 20.89 -6.21 4.22
CA TYR A 24 19.60 -6.47 3.60
C TYR A 24 19.45 -5.70 2.27
N ALA A 25 19.77 -4.40 2.24
CA ALA A 25 19.69 -3.60 1.03
C ALA A 25 20.60 -4.09 -0.12
N ARG A 26 21.67 -4.84 0.19
CA ARG A 26 22.56 -5.40 -0.83
C ARG A 26 21.93 -6.53 -1.65
N THR A 27 20.85 -7.14 -1.19
CA THR A 27 20.13 -8.19 -1.95
C THR A 27 19.20 -7.58 -3.02
N TYR A 28 18.86 -6.30 -2.92
CA TYR A 28 17.91 -5.62 -3.81
C TYR A 28 18.23 -5.76 -5.31
N PRO A 29 19.50 -5.61 -5.77
CA PRO A 29 19.81 -5.75 -7.19
C PRO A 29 19.41 -7.11 -7.78
N ASP A 30 19.47 -8.16 -6.95
CA ASP A 30 19.15 -9.52 -7.38
C ASP A 30 17.66 -9.84 -7.22
N GLU A 31 17.00 -9.31 -6.20
CA GLU A 31 15.61 -9.61 -5.84
C GLU A 31 14.59 -8.72 -6.55
N LEU A 32 14.88 -7.42 -6.72
CA LEU A 32 13.94 -6.47 -7.33
C LEU A 32 13.52 -6.81 -8.77
N PRO A 33 14.41 -7.31 -9.66
CA PRO A 33 14.00 -7.73 -10.99
C PRO A 33 12.97 -8.87 -10.99
N GLU A 34 13.09 -9.82 -10.06
CA GLU A 34 12.13 -10.89 -9.88
C GLU A 34 10.78 -10.36 -9.38
N LEU A 35 10.82 -9.52 -8.34
CA LEU A 35 9.62 -8.85 -7.83
C LEU A 35 8.91 -8.06 -8.94
N ALA A 36 9.66 -7.29 -9.73
CA ALA A 36 9.11 -6.49 -10.82
C ALA A 36 8.35 -7.33 -11.86
N ARG A 37 8.79 -8.56 -12.15
CA ARG A 37 8.09 -9.49 -13.03
C ARG A 37 6.79 -10.02 -12.43
N ARG A 38 6.73 -10.14 -11.10
CA ARG A 38 5.58 -10.68 -10.37
C ARG A 38 4.55 -9.64 -9.94
N LEU A 39 4.86 -8.34 -10.06
CA LEU A 39 3.89 -7.28 -9.71
C LEU A 39 2.51 -7.45 -10.37
N PRO A 40 2.40 -7.87 -11.66
CA PRO A 40 1.10 -8.09 -12.29
C PRO A 40 0.28 -9.24 -11.72
N GLU A 41 0.89 -10.13 -10.93
CA GLU A 41 0.23 -11.29 -10.28
C GLU A 41 -0.39 -10.91 -8.92
N ILE A 42 -0.15 -9.69 -8.43
CA ILE A 42 -0.61 -9.24 -7.10
C ILE A 42 -2.05 -8.73 -7.23
N GLU A 43 -3.00 -9.58 -6.83
CA GLU A 43 -4.43 -9.26 -6.84
C GLU A 43 -4.88 -8.43 -5.61
N THR A 44 -4.04 -8.32 -4.58
CA THR A 44 -4.34 -7.52 -3.39
C THR A 44 -4.43 -6.04 -3.74
N PRO A 45 -5.47 -5.31 -3.32
CA PRO A 45 -5.53 -3.87 -3.48
C PRO A 45 -4.37 -3.16 -2.79
N VAL A 46 -3.70 -2.27 -3.50
CA VAL A 46 -2.50 -1.56 -3.01
C VAL A 46 -2.69 -0.05 -3.09
N LEU A 47 -2.53 0.64 -1.97
CA LEU A 47 -2.38 2.10 -1.95
C LEU A 47 -0.89 2.45 -1.97
N ILE A 48 -0.48 3.22 -2.96
CA ILE A 48 0.88 3.73 -3.11
C ILE A 48 0.85 5.22 -2.75
N ILE A 49 1.63 5.62 -1.74
CA ILE A 49 1.78 7.02 -1.37
C ILE A 49 3.24 7.41 -1.57
N ALA A 50 3.50 8.45 -2.35
CA ALA A 50 4.84 8.93 -2.65
C ALA A 50 4.98 10.42 -2.33
N GLY A 51 6.18 10.83 -1.91
CA GLY A 51 6.54 12.23 -1.79
C GLY A 51 6.96 12.81 -3.15
N GLY A 52 6.30 13.87 -3.59
CA GLY A 52 6.61 14.51 -4.88
C GLY A 52 8.00 15.16 -4.93
N ARG A 53 8.58 15.47 -3.76
CA ARG A 53 9.93 16.04 -3.60
C ARG A 53 10.94 15.05 -3.03
N ASP A 54 10.60 13.75 -3.02
CA ASP A 54 11.48 12.71 -2.51
C ASP A 54 12.72 12.55 -3.43
N ARG A 55 13.91 12.77 -2.84
CA ARG A 55 15.20 12.63 -3.51
C ARG A 55 15.90 11.31 -3.20
N VAL A 56 15.37 10.52 -2.26
CA VAL A 56 15.90 9.21 -1.87
C VAL A 56 15.23 8.12 -2.69
N VAL A 57 13.89 8.16 -2.75
CA VAL A 57 13.07 7.26 -3.58
C VAL A 57 12.18 8.13 -4.49
N PRO A 58 12.65 8.49 -5.68
CA PRO A 58 11.90 9.36 -6.59
C PRO A 58 10.49 8.83 -6.91
N ALA A 59 9.53 9.74 -7.11
CA ALA A 59 8.13 9.41 -7.41
C ALA A 59 7.98 8.49 -8.64
N ALA A 60 8.94 8.49 -9.56
CA ALA A 60 8.99 7.56 -10.69
C ALA A 60 8.96 6.07 -10.28
N ASN A 61 9.47 5.73 -9.09
CA ASN A 61 9.35 4.35 -8.56
C ASN A 61 7.90 4.02 -8.21
N ALA A 62 7.16 4.97 -7.66
CA ALA A 62 5.74 4.79 -7.36
C ALA A 62 4.90 4.69 -8.64
N GLU A 63 5.22 5.46 -9.66
CA GLU A 63 4.61 5.37 -10.99
C GLU A 63 4.90 4.00 -11.63
N PHE A 64 6.15 3.51 -11.53
CA PHE A 64 6.54 2.19 -12.01
C PHE A 64 5.71 1.07 -11.35
N LEU A 65 5.50 1.13 -10.04
CA LEU A 65 4.69 0.18 -9.29
C LEU A 65 3.22 0.27 -9.71
N SER A 66 2.66 1.49 -9.77
CA SER A 66 1.26 1.71 -10.13
C SER A 66 0.93 1.24 -11.55
N ALA A 67 1.88 1.37 -12.48
CA ALA A 67 1.70 0.90 -13.85
C ALA A 67 1.67 -0.64 -13.99
N ARG A 68 2.11 -1.38 -12.97
CA ARG A 68 2.23 -2.85 -12.99
C ARG A 68 1.30 -3.59 -12.04
N LEU A 69 0.89 -2.96 -10.96
CA LEU A 69 -0.05 -3.51 -9.99
C LEU A 69 -1.48 -3.32 -10.50
N PRO A 70 -2.24 -4.39 -10.79
CA PRO A 70 -3.56 -4.31 -11.43
C PRO A 70 -4.59 -3.58 -10.57
N HIS A 71 -4.47 -3.67 -9.25
CA HIS A 71 -5.41 -3.09 -8.29
C HIS A 71 -4.73 -2.03 -7.41
N SER A 72 -4.04 -1.06 -8.02
CA SER A 72 -3.36 -0.02 -7.28
C SER A 72 -3.99 1.36 -7.44
N ARG A 73 -3.80 2.19 -6.41
CA ARG A 73 -4.06 3.63 -6.44
C ARG A 73 -2.80 4.37 -6.02
N LEU A 74 -2.33 5.27 -6.86
CA LEU A 74 -1.20 6.15 -6.57
C LEU A 74 -1.70 7.51 -6.07
N VAL A 75 -1.11 7.99 -4.98
CA VAL A 75 -1.27 9.36 -4.45
C VAL A 75 0.13 9.95 -4.27
N VAL A 76 0.35 11.12 -4.87
CA VAL A 76 1.59 11.88 -4.70
C VAL A 76 1.30 13.08 -3.83
N ILE A 77 1.98 13.17 -2.68
CA ILE A 77 1.85 14.26 -1.71
C ILE A 77 3.01 15.23 -1.87
N ASP A 78 2.79 16.52 -1.69
CA ASP A 78 3.86 17.53 -1.73
C ASP A 78 4.74 17.46 -0.46
N ALA A 79 5.55 16.41 -0.38
CA ALA A 79 6.46 16.11 0.72
C ALA A 79 7.76 15.51 0.19
N GLY A 80 8.77 15.41 1.06
CA GLY A 80 10.02 14.69 0.82
C GLY A 80 9.90 13.21 1.16
N HIS A 81 11.04 12.61 1.57
CA HIS A 81 11.12 11.17 1.85
C HIS A 81 10.27 10.72 3.03
N PHE A 82 10.16 11.53 4.06
CA PHE A 82 9.39 11.23 5.27
C PHE A 82 7.97 11.81 5.18
N VAL A 83 7.17 11.32 4.23
CA VAL A 83 5.81 11.81 3.95
C VAL A 83 4.95 11.82 5.20
N TRP A 84 5.04 10.80 6.04
CA TRP A 84 4.30 10.66 7.29
C TRP A 84 4.70 11.66 8.38
N GLU A 85 5.88 12.28 8.27
CA GLU A 85 6.33 13.34 9.17
C GLU A 85 6.07 14.74 8.60
N GLU A 86 6.30 14.90 7.29
CA GLU A 86 6.22 16.19 6.63
C GLU A 86 4.78 16.61 6.31
N ALA A 87 3.91 15.63 6.04
CA ALA A 87 2.51 15.81 5.66
C ALA A 87 1.58 14.84 6.41
N ALA A 88 1.78 14.66 7.72
CA ALA A 88 1.12 13.65 8.55
C ALA A 88 -0.41 13.64 8.42
N GLY A 89 -1.04 14.82 8.38
CA GLY A 89 -2.50 14.94 8.25
C GLY A 89 -3.03 14.41 6.92
N GLU A 90 -2.40 14.80 5.80
CA GLU A 90 -2.78 14.35 4.46
C GLU A 90 -2.47 12.86 4.27
N TYR A 91 -1.34 12.40 4.78
CA TYR A 91 -0.96 10.99 4.78
C TYR A 91 -2.00 10.13 5.52
N ALA A 92 -2.38 10.52 6.74
CA ALA A 92 -3.34 9.79 7.55
C ALA A 92 -4.75 9.79 6.93
N SER A 93 -5.22 10.94 6.42
CA SER A 93 -6.54 11.02 5.76
C SER A 93 -6.59 10.19 4.50
N THR A 94 -5.53 10.18 3.69
CA THR A 94 -5.41 9.36 2.49
C THR A 94 -5.57 7.86 2.80
N ILE A 95 -4.93 7.38 3.87
CA ILE A 95 -5.05 5.99 4.31
C ILE A 95 -6.47 5.71 4.82
N ALA A 96 -7.02 6.59 5.66
CA ALA A 96 -8.34 6.42 6.25
C ALA A 96 -9.43 6.32 5.16
N ASP A 97 -9.40 7.21 4.17
CA ASP A 97 -10.34 7.23 3.05
C ASP A 97 -10.23 5.97 2.20
N TRP A 98 -9.01 5.53 1.93
CA TRP A 98 -8.78 4.31 1.16
C TRP A 98 -9.31 3.07 1.87
N VAL A 99 -9.06 2.92 3.17
CA VAL A 99 -9.57 1.82 4.00
C VAL A 99 -11.08 1.84 4.09
N ALA A 100 -11.69 3.03 4.28
CA ALA A 100 -13.14 3.18 4.34
C ALA A 100 -13.81 2.76 3.01
N GLY A 101 -13.26 3.19 1.87
CA GLY A 101 -13.76 2.82 0.54
C GLY A 101 -13.71 1.30 0.29
N HIS A 102 -12.63 0.63 0.69
CA HIS A 102 -12.50 -0.83 0.54
C HIS A 102 -13.44 -1.61 1.45
N ARG A 103 -13.68 -1.13 2.68
CA ARG A 103 -14.67 -1.74 3.58
C ARG A 103 -16.08 -1.66 3.02
N GLN A 104 -16.46 -0.52 2.44
CA GLN A 104 -17.77 -0.33 1.82
C GLN A 104 -17.97 -1.25 0.62
N ALA A 105 -16.97 -1.33 -0.28
CA ALA A 105 -17.02 -2.22 -1.43
C ALA A 105 -17.14 -3.70 -1.02
N ALA A 106 -16.38 -4.14 -0.02
CA ALA A 106 -16.45 -5.50 0.50
C ALA A 106 -17.80 -5.81 1.16
N ALA A 107 -18.41 -4.86 1.86
CA ALA A 107 -19.73 -5.01 2.45
C ALA A 107 -20.83 -5.17 1.37
N GLN A 108 -20.79 -4.33 0.34
CA GLN A 108 -21.74 -4.40 -0.79
C GLN A 108 -21.63 -5.72 -1.55
N THR A 109 -20.41 -6.23 -1.78
CA THR A 109 -20.22 -7.53 -2.43
C THR A 109 -20.84 -8.68 -1.62
N ARG A 110 -20.66 -8.68 -0.29
CA ARG A 110 -21.24 -9.71 0.60
C ARG A 110 -22.77 -9.64 0.61
N GLU A 111 -23.36 -8.47 0.57
CA GLU A 111 -24.81 -8.27 0.57
C GLU A 111 -25.43 -8.74 -0.75
N SER A 112 -24.78 -8.43 -1.88
CA SER A 112 -25.19 -8.91 -3.21
C SER A 112 -25.12 -10.43 -3.33
N THR A 113 -24.08 -11.07 -2.78
CA THR A 113 -23.96 -12.54 -2.81
C THR A 113 -25.02 -13.21 -1.93
N ARG A 114 -25.33 -12.62 -0.78
CA ARG A 114 -26.37 -13.14 0.13
C ARG A 114 -27.78 -13.04 -0.46
N GLY A 115 -28.02 -12.04 -1.32
CA GLY A 115 -29.31 -11.88 -2.03
C GLY A 115 -29.54 -12.90 -3.14
N LEU A 116 -28.50 -13.56 -3.63
CA LEU A 116 -28.60 -14.60 -4.68
C LEU A 116 -28.88 -16.01 -4.10
N ASP A 117 -28.63 -16.22 -2.82
CA ASP A 117 -28.92 -17.48 -2.09
C ASP A 117 -30.32 -17.48 -1.43
N GLY A 118 -31.27 -16.72 -1.97
CA GLY A 118 -32.68 -16.78 -1.57
C GLY A 118 -33.24 -18.18 -1.76
N PRO A 119 -34.17 -18.66 -0.88
CA PRO A 119 -34.63 -20.04 -0.89
C PRO A 119 -35.26 -20.36 -2.24
N ASN A 120 -34.69 -21.35 -2.92
CA ASN A 120 -35.31 -22.04 -4.04
C ASN A 120 -36.55 -22.77 -3.47
N GLN A 121 -37.68 -22.07 -3.41
CA GLN A 121 -38.96 -22.70 -3.02
C GLN A 121 -39.36 -23.66 -4.11
N GLY A 122 -39.31 -24.90 -3.71
CA GLY A 122 -39.56 -26.07 -4.52
C GLY A 122 -40.76 -25.94 -5.44
N LEU A 123 -40.51 -26.27 -6.69
CA LEU A 123 -41.53 -26.69 -7.64
C LEU A 123 -41.94 -28.15 -7.26
N GLU A 124 -42.84 -28.31 -6.28
CA GLU A 124 -43.50 -29.58 -6.10
C GLU A 124 -44.42 -29.83 -7.30
N ALA A 125 -44.02 -30.79 -8.10
CA ALA A 125 -44.86 -31.37 -9.14
C ALA A 125 -46.12 -32.01 -8.51
N ARG A 126 -47.29 -31.48 -8.83
CA ARG A 126 -48.56 -32.19 -8.63
C ARG A 126 -48.74 -33.16 -9.80
N LEU A 127 -48.69 -34.44 -9.50
CA LEU A 127 -49.39 -35.49 -10.25
C LEU A 127 -50.78 -35.73 -9.61
#